data_dcec7efb3fb902e5774ed507128469a6
#
_entry.id   dcec7efb3fb902e5774ed507128469a6
#
_cell.length_a   1.000
_cell.length_b   1.000
_cell.length_c   1.000
_cell.angle_alpha   90.00
_cell.angle_beta   90.00
_cell.angle_gamma   90.00
#
_symmetry.space_group_name_H-M   'P 1'
#
loop_
_entity.id
_entity.type
_entity.pdbx_description
1 polymer ?
#
loop_
_entity_poly.entity_id
_entity_poly.type
_entity_poly.pdbx_seq_one_letter_code
_entity_poly.pdbx_strand_id
1 'polypeptide(L)'
;MTIMHEILLCKDNEFSLPLWDILKHLMHMIQEKHIDETLKEMFANLKFTQEPAGLYDPLRYMIEIGGKRIRPRLCLTAYALYKDTFSEEILSPAAAIEVFHSFTLIHDDIMDKADVRRGVPTVYRKWDENTAILSGDVMSIESYKMIAKAPASALPAVLALFSETAAQVCEGQQYDMDFEELPQVPMSDYMKMIGLKTAVLIACSAKMGALIAGAPAEDAENLYRFGYDLGLAFQIADDWLDTYGDPAIFGKAIGGDILNNKKSWLLTRALEKAGTERFAAALAMPVGTDEEKEAKIAAVKGLYEELEVGKEAMYEIQKLHSQAMEYVDRLNLGKFKSELLHRYADMLLGRRK
;
A
#
# COMPACT_ATOMS: atom_id res chain seq x y z
N MET A 1 2.42 35.46 10.33
CA MET A 1 1.12 36.17 10.19
C MET A 1 -0.03 35.26 9.74
N THR A 2 0.22 34.19 9.03
CA THR A 2 -0.82 33.27 8.51
C THR A 2 -1.49 32.42 9.60
N ILE A 3 -0.77 31.94 10.59
CA ILE A 3 -1.28 31.09 11.69
C ILE A 3 -2.28 31.82 12.60
N MET A 4 -2.04 33.12 12.89
CA MET A 4 -2.98 33.93 13.67
C MET A 4 -4.29 34.24 12.93
N HIS A 5 -4.27 34.24 11.61
CA HIS A 5 -5.47 34.47 10.79
C HIS A 5 -6.38 33.24 10.77
N GLU A 6 -5.83 32.02 10.71
CA GLU A 6 -6.59 30.76 10.79
C GLU A 6 -7.19 30.54 12.19
N ILE A 7 -6.49 30.92 13.27
CA ILE A 7 -7.03 30.89 14.64
C ILE A 7 -8.22 31.85 14.82
N LEU A 8 -8.21 32.98 14.11
CA LEU A 8 -9.31 33.96 14.14
C LEU A 8 -10.53 33.52 13.35
N LEU A 9 -10.36 32.75 12.28
CA LEU A 9 -11.46 32.19 11.46
C LEU A 9 -12.21 31.06 12.17
N CYS A 10 -11.60 30.38 13.15
CA CYS A 10 -12.29 29.36 13.96
C CYS A 10 -13.19 29.95 15.06
N LYS A 11 -13.26 31.28 15.23
CA LYS A 11 -14.08 31.94 16.28
C LYS A 11 -15.56 32.05 15.97
N ASP A 12 -15.96 31.88 14.71
CA ASP A 12 -17.34 32.15 14.28
C ASP A 12 -18.23 30.91 14.07
N ASN A 13 -17.73 29.69 14.37
CA ASN A 13 -18.55 28.48 14.38
C ASN A 13 -18.63 27.89 15.79
N GLU A 14 -19.82 27.54 16.26
CA GLU A 14 -20.24 27.06 17.58
C GLU A 14 -19.58 25.76 18.11
N PHE A 15 -18.32 25.50 17.82
CA PHE A 15 -17.52 24.45 18.44
C PHE A 15 -16.40 25.07 19.29
N SER A 16 -16.69 25.28 20.56
CA SER A 16 -15.68 25.67 21.55
C SER A 16 -14.76 24.48 21.90
N LEU A 17 -13.92 24.06 20.98
CA LEU A 17 -12.78 23.19 21.32
C LEU A 17 -11.85 23.97 22.25
N PRO A 18 -11.35 23.37 23.34
CA PRO A 18 -10.33 23.98 24.16
C PRO A 18 -9.14 24.45 23.31
N LEU A 19 -8.60 25.63 23.58
CA LEU A 19 -7.46 26.20 22.84
C LEU A 19 -6.31 25.20 22.64
N TRP A 20 -6.13 24.31 23.59
CA TRP A 20 -5.14 23.23 23.54
C TRP A 20 -5.41 22.20 22.43
N ASP A 21 -6.66 21.87 22.17
CA ASP A 21 -7.02 20.92 21.10
C ASP A 21 -6.90 21.55 19.72
N ILE A 22 -7.19 22.84 19.60
CA ILE A 22 -6.91 23.62 18.37
C ILE A 22 -5.42 23.66 18.08
N LEU A 23 -4.58 23.93 19.09
CA LEU A 23 -3.12 23.95 18.93
C LEU A 23 -2.57 22.58 18.52
N LYS A 24 -3.06 21.49 19.13
CA LYS A 24 -2.68 20.13 18.74
C LYS A 24 -3.04 19.85 17.28
N HIS A 25 -4.27 20.18 16.89
CA HIS A 25 -4.72 19.98 15.51
C HIS A 25 -3.85 20.73 14.51
N LEU A 26 -3.51 21.99 14.79
CA LEU A 26 -2.60 22.79 13.97
C LEU A 26 -1.19 22.19 13.88
N MET A 27 -0.66 21.70 14.99
CA MET A 27 0.67 21.07 15.02
C MET A 27 0.70 19.78 14.18
N HIS A 28 -0.36 18.95 14.22
CA HIS A 28 -0.48 17.76 13.37
C HIS A 28 -0.55 18.14 11.89
N MET A 29 -1.37 19.13 11.54
CA MET A 29 -1.46 19.62 10.16
C MET A 29 -0.10 20.11 9.64
N ILE A 30 0.67 20.82 10.49
CA ILE A 30 2.01 21.29 10.13
C ILE A 30 2.95 20.11 9.89
N GLN A 31 2.90 19.06 10.73
CA GLN A 31 3.77 17.91 10.60
C GLN A 31 3.39 17.05 9.39
N GLU A 32 2.10 16.82 9.13
CA GLU A 32 1.62 16.13 7.92
C GLU A 32 2.04 16.90 6.66
N LYS A 33 1.85 18.22 6.65
CA LYS A 33 2.27 19.06 5.54
C LYS A 33 3.78 19.00 5.32
N HIS A 34 4.58 18.96 6.39
CA HIS A 34 6.02 18.79 6.28
C HIS A 34 6.41 17.45 5.67
N ILE A 35 5.73 16.35 6.06
CA ILE A 35 5.91 15.03 5.43
C ILE A 35 5.52 15.08 3.95
N ASP A 36 4.41 15.73 3.58
CA ASP A 36 3.96 15.87 2.19
C ASP A 36 4.95 16.63 1.32
N GLU A 37 5.44 17.77 1.81
CA GLU A 37 6.45 18.58 1.13
C GLU A 37 7.76 17.81 0.98
N THR A 38 8.20 17.11 2.04
CA THR A 38 9.40 16.26 2.02
C THR A 38 9.27 15.14 0.98
N LEU A 39 8.15 14.44 0.93
CA LEU A 39 7.89 13.40 -0.07
C LEU A 39 7.95 13.97 -1.49
N LYS A 40 7.30 15.10 -1.71
CA LYS A 40 7.29 15.76 -3.02
C LYS A 40 8.70 16.13 -3.48
N GLU A 41 9.49 16.74 -2.61
CA GLU A 41 10.88 17.13 -2.90
C GLU A 41 11.78 15.90 -3.11
N MET A 42 11.65 14.87 -2.26
CA MET A 42 12.39 13.63 -2.34
C MET A 42 12.22 12.95 -3.72
N PHE A 43 10.99 12.78 -4.19
CA PHE A 43 10.73 12.17 -5.49
C PHE A 43 11.03 13.10 -6.67
N ALA A 44 10.89 14.42 -6.53
CA ALA A 44 11.32 15.37 -7.55
C ALA A 44 12.84 15.36 -7.76
N ASN A 45 13.62 15.06 -6.72
CA ASN A 45 15.07 14.96 -6.75
C ASN A 45 15.60 13.56 -7.09
N LEU A 46 14.74 12.53 -7.07
CA LEU A 46 15.12 11.18 -7.45
C LEU A 46 15.32 11.08 -8.97
N LYS A 47 16.57 11.09 -9.41
CA LYS A 47 16.97 11.06 -10.81
C LYS A 47 17.76 9.80 -11.11
N PHE A 48 17.38 9.07 -12.13
CA PHE A 48 18.14 7.96 -12.70
C PHE A 48 18.78 8.43 -14.00
N THR A 49 19.95 9.07 -13.90
CA THR A 49 20.64 9.73 -15.01
C THR A 49 21.73 8.89 -15.67
N GLN A 50 21.87 7.64 -15.22
CA GLN A 50 22.89 6.71 -15.69
C GLN A 50 22.60 6.26 -17.14
N GLU A 51 23.64 5.73 -17.79
CA GLU A 51 23.59 5.09 -19.08
C GLU A 51 23.70 3.55 -18.95
N PRO A 52 23.14 2.79 -19.86
CA PRO A 52 22.47 3.23 -21.11
C PRO A 52 21.05 3.73 -20.86
N ALA A 53 20.61 4.76 -21.60
CA ALA A 53 19.29 5.38 -21.47
C ALA A 53 18.14 4.35 -21.56
N GLY A 54 18.23 3.38 -22.48
CA GLY A 54 17.22 2.34 -22.63
C GLY A 54 16.96 1.51 -21.35
N LEU A 55 17.93 1.44 -20.44
CA LEU A 55 17.80 0.75 -19.15
C LEU A 55 17.21 1.66 -18.06
N TYR A 56 17.60 2.94 -18.03
CA TYR A 56 17.23 3.87 -16.96
C TYR A 56 16.00 4.75 -17.28
N ASP A 57 15.62 4.93 -18.55
CA ASP A 57 14.39 5.63 -18.93
C ASP A 57 13.11 4.97 -18.35
N PRO A 58 12.98 3.64 -18.34
CA PRO A 58 11.85 2.99 -17.68
C PRO A 58 11.78 3.25 -16.17
N LEU A 59 12.93 3.37 -15.48
CA LEU A 59 12.97 3.72 -14.06
C LEU A 59 12.41 5.12 -13.84
N ARG A 60 12.85 6.10 -14.65
CA ARG A 60 12.32 7.47 -14.62
C ARG A 60 10.82 7.48 -14.86
N TYR A 61 10.38 6.79 -15.88
CA TYR A 61 8.97 6.66 -16.23
C TYR A 61 8.14 6.12 -15.05
N MET A 62 8.56 5.04 -14.40
CA MET A 62 7.85 4.47 -13.25
C MET A 62 7.76 5.43 -12.07
N ILE A 63 8.76 6.26 -11.84
CA ILE A 63 8.71 7.28 -10.79
C ILE A 63 7.79 8.45 -11.20
N GLU A 64 7.85 8.87 -12.47
CA GLU A 64 7.07 9.99 -13.01
C GLU A 64 5.57 9.72 -13.10
N ILE A 65 5.14 8.49 -13.44
CA ILE A 65 3.72 8.12 -13.42
C ILE A 65 3.10 8.19 -12.02
N GLY A 66 3.94 8.35 -11.03
CA GLY A 66 3.55 8.71 -9.67
C GLY A 66 2.93 7.58 -8.87
N GLY A 67 2.06 7.96 -7.93
CA GLY A 67 1.39 7.05 -7.01
C GLY A 67 1.11 7.73 -5.68
N LYS A 68 0.35 7.04 -4.81
CA LYS A 68 -0.05 7.58 -3.50
C LYS A 68 1.09 7.64 -2.48
N ARG A 69 2.25 7.02 -2.80
CA ARG A 69 3.47 7.02 -1.97
C ARG A 69 3.20 6.64 -0.49
N ILE A 70 2.28 5.71 -0.26
CA ILE A 70 1.84 5.33 1.10
C ILE A 70 2.98 4.74 1.94
N ARG A 71 3.87 3.94 1.33
CA ARG A 71 4.98 3.26 2.00
C ARG A 71 6.07 4.23 2.47
N PRO A 72 6.65 5.07 1.63
CA PRO A 72 7.61 6.09 2.08
C PRO A 72 6.96 7.09 3.05
N ARG A 73 5.67 7.43 2.89
CA ARG A 73 4.93 8.23 3.87
C ARG A 73 4.93 7.58 5.24
N LEU A 74 4.59 6.28 5.33
CA LEU A 74 4.59 5.56 6.61
C LEU A 74 5.99 5.50 7.24
N CYS A 75 7.03 5.31 6.43
CA CYS A 75 8.41 5.31 6.90
C CYS A 75 8.79 6.65 7.53
N LEU A 76 8.48 7.77 6.85
CA LEU A 76 8.72 9.10 7.38
C LEU A 76 7.84 9.43 8.59
N THR A 77 6.58 8.99 8.60
CA THR A 77 5.67 9.14 9.75
C THR A 77 6.23 8.41 10.98
N ALA A 78 6.63 7.14 10.83
CA ALA A 78 7.22 6.36 11.93
C ALA A 78 8.55 6.97 12.42
N TYR A 79 9.38 7.47 11.53
CA TYR A 79 10.60 8.19 11.90
C TYR A 79 10.29 9.47 12.69
N ALA A 80 9.29 10.25 12.26
CA ALA A 80 8.87 11.51 12.90
C ALA A 80 8.32 11.34 14.32
N LEU A 81 7.98 10.11 14.73
CA LEU A 81 7.61 9.82 16.13
C LEU A 81 8.77 10.02 17.10
N TYR A 82 10.03 9.91 16.62
CA TYR A 82 11.24 9.93 17.45
C TYR A 82 12.23 11.03 17.07
N LYS A 83 12.09 11.61 15.87
CA LYS A 83 12.98 12.66 15.33
C LYS A 83 12.16 13.79 14.70
N ASP A 84 12.61 15.00 14.88
CA ASP A 84 11.87 16.19 14.41
C ASP A 84 12.34 16.69 13.02
N THR A 85 13.47 16.17 12.50
CA THR A 85 14.06 16.63 11.23
C THR A 85 14.41 15.45 10.34
N PHE A 86 14.19 15.59 9.04
CA PHE A 86 14.57 14.57 8.05
C PHE A 86 15.94 14.87 7.45
N SER A 87 16.79 13.85 7.39
CA SER A 87 18.13 13.90 6.77
C SER A 87 18.20 12.88 5.63
N GLU A 88 19.27 12.94 4.82
CA GLU A 88 19.51 11.97 3.75
C GLU A 88 19.51 10.51 4.25
N GLU A 89 19.90 10.29 5.51
CA GLU A 89 19.94 8.98 6.16
C GLU A 89 18.56 8.32 6.32
N ILE A 90 17.48 9.10 6.34
CA ILE A 90 16.11 8.57 6.31
C ILE A 90 15.46 8.75 4.94
N LEU A 91 15.73 9.85 4.23
CA LEU A 91 15.09 10.14 2.95
C LEU A 91 15.44 9.09 1.90
N SER A 92 16.71 8.70 1.82
CA SER A 92 17.15 7.69 0.86
C SER A 92 16.53 6.31 1.13
N PRO A 93 16.57 5.73 2.36
CA PRO A 93 15.88 4.48 2.67
C PRO A 93 14.35 4.56 2.50
N ALA A 94 13.72 5.68 2.83
CA ALA A 94 12.28 5.85 2.61
C ALA A 94 11.92 5.81 1.11
N ALA A 95 12.71 6.49 0.27
CA ALA A 95 12.53 6.42 -1.18
C ALA A 95 12.82 5.02 -1.74
N ALA A 96 13.80 4.29 -1.18
CA ALA A 96 14.15 2.93 -1.59
C ALA A 96 12.95 1.97 -1.55
N ILE A 97 12.08 2.10 -0.55
CA ILE A 97 10.88 1.25 -0.43
C ILE A 97 9.96 1.43 -1.64
N GLU A 98 9.77 2.66 -2.10
CA GLU A 98 8.92 2.93 -3.27
C GLU A 98 9.63 2.54 -4.58
N VAL A 99 10.96 2.66 -4.65
CA VAL A 99 11.76 2.18 -5.78
C VAL A 99 11.63 0.66 -5.89
N PHE A 100 11.77 -0.07 -4.77
CA PHE A 100 11.56 -1.50 -4.72
C PHE A 100 10.11 -1.87 -5.11
N HIS A 101 9.11 -1.17 -4.57
CA HIS A 101 7.72 -1.39 -4.98
C HIS A 101 7.50 -1.15 -6.48
N SER A 102 8.17 -0.16 -7.06
CA SER A 102 8.07 0.10 -8.51
C SER A 102 8.69 -1.03 -9.34
N PHE A 103 9.78 -1.65 -8.86
CA PHE A 103 10.33 -2.88 -9.43
C PHE A 103 9.29 -3.99 -9.43
N THR A 104 8.65 -4.27 -8.28
CA THR A 104 7.65 -5.34 -8.21
C THR A 104 6.48 -5.08 -9.18
N LEU A 105 6.07 -3.82 -9.35
CA LEU A 105 5.01 -3.46 -10.30
C LEU A 105 5.41 -3.66 -11.76
N ILE A 106 6.68 -3.43 -12.15
CA ILE A 106 7.16 -3.67 -13.51
C ILE A 106 7.07 -5.16 -13.85
N HIS A 107 7.54 -6.02 -12.93
CA HIS A 107 7.53 -7.47 -13.16
C HIS A 107 6.11 -8.06 -13.06
N ASP A 108 5.30 -7.58 -12.13
CA ASP A 108 3.88 -7.92 -11.98
C ASP A 108 3.10 -7.63 -13.28
N ASP A 109 3.31 -6.45 -13.90
CA ASP A 109 2.68 -6.09 -15.18
C ASP A 109 3.01 -7.06 -16.32
N ILE A 110 4.23 -7.63 -16.34
CA ILE A 110 4.61 -8.64 -17.34
C ILE A 110 3.89 -9.95 -17.06
N MET A 111 3.88 -10.42 -15.80
CA MET A 111 3.25 -11.65 -15.37
C MET A 111 1.74 -11.63 -15.62
N ASP A 112 1.09 -10.53 -15.28
CA ASP A 112 -0.35 -10.30 -15.44
C ASP A 112 -0.74 -9.92 -16.88
N LYS A 113 0.23 -9.71 -17.78
CA LYS A 113 0.02 -9.20 -19.15
C LYS A 113 -0.79 -7.91 -19.18
N ALA A 114 -0.59 -7.03 -18.20
CA ALA A 114 -1.34 -5.81 -18.03
C ALA A 114 -0.93 -4.73 -19.05
N ASP A 115 -1.87 -4.24 -19.86
CA ASP A 115 -1.58 -3.22 -20.88
C ASP A 115 -1.36 -1.82 -20.29
N VAL A 116 -2.06 -1.51 -19.19
CA VAL A 116 -2.17 -0.17 -18.63
C VAL A 116 -1.97 -0.19 -17.12
N ARG A 117 -1.19 0.76 -16.61
CA ARG A 117 -1.03 1.06 -15.18
C ARG A 117 -1.23 2.54 -14.92
N ARG A 118 -2.14 2.90 -14.01
CA ARG A 118 -2.47 4.31 -13.68
C ARG A 118 -2.85 5.16 -14.91
N GLY A 119 -3.55 4.55 -15.86
CA GLY A 119 -4.03 5.22 -17.08
C GLY A 119 -3.00 5.42 -18.18
N VAL A 120 -1.78 4.88 -18.02
CA VAL A 120 -0.71 4.95 -19.03
C VAL A 120 -0.19 3.54 -19.35
N PRO A 121 0.44 3.33 -20.54
CA PRO A 121 1.00 2.03 -20.90
C PRO A 121 1.98 1.51 -19.85
N THR A 122 1.95 0.19 -19.58
CA THR A 122 2.96 -0.46 -18.73
C THR A 122 4.34 -0.41 -19.38
N VAL A 123 5.42 -0.64 -18.61
CA VAL A 123 6.79 -0.55 -19.13
C VAL A 123 7.00 -1.50 -20.30
N TYR A 124 6.58 -2.78 -20.18
CA TYR A 124 6.77 -3.76 -21.24
C TYR A 124 5.92 -3.47 -22.50
N ARG A 125 4.82 -2.71 -22.37
CA ARG A 125 4.04 -2.24 -23.53
C ARG A 125 4.63 -1.01 -24.19
N LYS A 126 5.23 -0.13 -23.39
CA LYS A 126 5.85 1.11 -23.90
C LYS A 126 7.21 0.87 -24.56
N TRP A 127 7.98 -0.08 -24.05
CA TRP A 127 9.27 -0.54 -24.59
C TRP A 127 9.12 -1.96 -25.12
N ASP A 128 9.58 -2.94 -24.37
CA ASP A 128 9.47 -4.37 -24.62
C ASP A 128 9.68 -5.16 -23.32
N GLU A 129 9.43 -6.48 -23.37
CA GLU A 129 9.51 -7.36 -22.20
C GLU A 129 10.95 -7.44 -21.65
N ASN A 130 11.96 -7.58 -22.50
CA ASN A 130 13.35 -7.68 -22.06
C ASN A 130 13.81 -6.39 -21.37
N THR A 131 13.44 -5.24 -21.92
CA THR A 131 13.71 -3.93 -21.33
C THR A 131 13.02 -3.82 -19.96
N ALA A 132 11.78 -4.27 -19.84
CA ALA A 132 11.04 -4.25 -18.57
C ALA A 132 11.69 -5.16 -17.51
N ILE A 133 12.10 -6.38 -17.87
CA ILE A 133 12.82 -7.29 -16.98
C ILE A 133 14.11 -6.64 -16.46
N LEU A 134 15.00 -6.20 -17.37
CA LEU A 134 16.29 -5.62 -16.99
C LEU A 134 16.13 -4.33 -16.18
N SER A 135 15.16 -3.48 -16.53
CA SER A 135 14.90 -2.23 -15.81
C SER A 135 14.36 -2.51 -14.41
N GLY A 136 13.51 -3.53 -14.25
CA GLY A 136 13.06 -4.01 -12.95
C GLY A 136 14.23 -4.50 -12.10
N ASP A 137 15.12 -5.33 -12.65
CA ASP A 137 16.30 -5.84 -11.94
C ASP A 137 17.19 -4.69 -11.44
N VAL A 138 17.49 -3.72 -12.31
CA VAL A 138 18.29 -2.54 -11.91
C VAL A 138 17.55 -1.72 -10.85
N MET A 139 16.24 -1.56 -10.96
CA MET A 139 15.44 -0.84 -9.96
C MET A 139 15.50 -1.50 -8.59
N SER A 140 15.49 -2.84 -8.53
CA SER A 140 15.74 -3.61 -7.31
C SER A 140 17.14 -3.32 -6.73
N ILE A 141 18.18 -3.33 -7.57
CA ILE A 141 19.56 -3.02 -7.15
C ILE A 141 19.68 -1.58 -6.65
N GLU A 142 19.08 -0.60 -7.35
CA GLU A 142 19.08 0.80 -6.91
C GLU A 142 18.41 0.96 -5.55
N SER A 143 17.33 0.21 -5.25
CA SER A 143 16.71 0.23 -3.93
C SER A 143 17.69 -0.19 -2.83
N TYR A 144 18.48 -1.24 -3.01
CA TYR A 144 19.53 -1.66 -2.06
C TYR A 144 20.62 -0.62 -1.90
N LYS A 145 21.06 0.04 -2.98
CA LYS A 145 22.05 1.15 -2.91
C LYS A 145 21.51 2.32 -2.08
N MET A 146 20.20 2.58 -2.17
CA MET A 146 19.54 3.62 -1.38
C MET A 146 19.40 3.22 0.10
N ILE A 147 19.06 1.95 0.40
CA ILE A 147 19.05 1.38 1.76
C ILE A 147 20.44 1.50 2.41
N ALA A 148 21.50 1.29 1.65
CA ALA A 148 22.88 1.37 2.16
C ALA A 148 23.28 2.77 2.69
N LYS A 149 22.48 3.80 2.43
CA LYS A 149 22.66 5.15 3.00
C LYS A 149 22.07 5.31 4.41
N ALA A 150 21.43 4.31 4.96
CA ALA A 150 20.98 4.34 6.35
C ALA A 150 22.16 4.56 7.32
N PRO A 151 21.93 5.16 8.51
CA PRO A 151 22.98 5.36 9.51
C PRO A 151 23.71 4.05 9.83
N ALA A 152 25.03 4.10 9.98
CA ALA A 152 25.85 2.91 10.25
C ALA A 152 25.36 2.10 11.46
N SER A 153 24.80 2.77 12.48
CA SER A 153 24.22 2.12 13.67
C SER A 153 22.93 1.34 13.38
N ALA A 154 22.14 1.76 12.40
CA ALA A 154 20.86 1.12 12.04
C ALA A 154 20.99 0.18 10.83
N LEU A 155 21.99 0.41 9.97
CA LEU A 155 22.14 -0.28 8.68
C LEU A 155 22.05 -1.80 8.76
N PRO A 156 22.72 -2.52 9.69
CA PRO A 156 22.59 -3.98 9.74
C PRO A 156 21.16 -4.46 9.96
N ALA A 157 20.40 -3.81 10.86
CA ALA A 157 19.02 -4.16 11.16
C ALA A 157 18.06 -3.78 10.01
N VAL A 158 18.29 -2.62 9.41
CA VAL A 158 17.50 -2.13 8.26
C VAL A 158 17.72 -3.03 7.04
N LEU A 159 18.97 -3.40 6.75
CA LEU A 159 19.28 -4.27 5.62
C LEU A 159 18.70 -5.67 5.81
N ALA A 160 18.80 -6.24 7.02
CA ALA A 160 18.22 -7.55 7.33
C ALA A 160 16.68 -7.52 7.17
N LEU A 161 16.01 -6.51 7.74
CA LEU A 161 14.57 -6.32 7.60
C LEU A 161 14.16 -6.19 6.13
N PHE A 162 14.85 -5.35 5.35
CA PHE A 162 14.52 -5.10 3.96
C PHE A 162 14.74 -6.33 3.08
N SER A 163 15.85 -7.06 3.29
CA SER A 163 16.17 -8.27 2.51
C SER A 163 15.17 -9.38 2.76
N GLU A 164 14.78 -9.61 4.02
CA GLU A 164 13.74 -10.58 4.37
C GLU A 164 12.39 -10.18 3.74
N THR A 165 12.02 -8.91 3.86
CA THR A 165 10.78 -8.39 3.25
C THR A 165 10.80 -8.56 1.72
N ALA A 166 11.93 -8.30 1.06
CA ALA A 166 12.06 -8.46 -0.38
C ALA A 166 11.84 -9.91 -0.82
N ALA A 167 12.41 -10.88 -0.10
CA ALA A 167 12.17 -12.31 -0.35
C ALA A 167 10.69 -12.66 -0.15
N GLN A 168 10.09 -12.22 0.96
CA GLN A 168 8.67 -12.46 1.26
C GLN A 168 7.72 -11.90 0.20
N VAL A 169 8.01 -10.73 -0.36
CA VAL A 169 7.20 -10.18 -1.46
C VAL A 169 7.26 -11.07 -2.70
N CYS A 170 8.43 -11.61 -3.04
CA CYS A 170 8.56 -12.56 -4.15
C CYS A 170 7.82 -13.89 -3.87
N GLU A 171 7.90 -14.39 -2.63
CA GLU A 171 7.13 -15.57 -2.21
C GLU A 171 5.62 -15.34 -2.31
N GLY A 172 5.16 -14.14 -1.90
CA GLY A 172 3.76 -13.75 -2.00
C GLY A 172 3.27 -13.67 -3.45
N GLN A 173 4.11 -13.16 -4.36
CA GLN A 173 3.82 -13.14 -5.78
C GLN A 173 3.74 -14.57 -6.37
N GLN A 174 4.63 -15.46 -5.95
CA GLN A 174 4.57 -16.87 -6.40
C GLN A 174 3.28 -17.54 -5.93
N TYR A 175 2.86 -17.35 -4.68
CA TYR A 175 1.57 -17.87 -4.21
C TYR A 175 0.38 -17.30 -5.00
N ASP A 176 0.39 -16.00 -5.33
CA ASP A 176 -0.69 -15.39 -6.12
C ASP A 176 -0.82 -16.06 -7.49
N MET A 177 0.31 -16.29 -8.18
CA MET A 177 0.37 -17.01 -9.46
C MET A 177 -0.09 -18.48 -9.32
N ASP A 178 0.41 -19.23 -8.32
CA ASP A 178 0.05 -20.62 -8.08
C ASP A 178 -1.47 -20.76 -7.82
N PHE A 179 -2.07 -19.78 -7.18
CA PHE A 179 -3.50 -19.78 -6.87
C PHE A 179 -4.41 -19.58 -8.09
N GLU A 180 -3.89 -18.99 -9.18
CA GLU A 180 -4.65 -18.86 -10.42
C GLU A 180 -5.08 -20.23 -10.98
N GLU A 181 -4.20 -21.24 -10.86
CA GLU A 181 -4.42 -22.59 -11.37
C GLU A 181 -5.34 -23.43 -10.46
N LEU A 182 -5.62 -23.00 -9.24
CA LEU A 182 -6.42 -23.74 -8.27
C LEU A 182 -7.91 -23.44 -8.45
N PRO A 183 -8.80 -24.46 -8.34
CA PRO A 183 -10.24 -24.22 -8.37
C PRO A 183 -10.72 -23.44 -7.13
N GLN A 184 -10.07 -23.65 -5.99
CA GLN A 184 -10.38 -23.01 -4.71
C GLN A 184 -9.10 -22.87 -3.88
N VAL A 185 -9.02 -21.80 -3.10
CA VAL A 185 -7.93 -21.51 -2.15
C VAL A 185 -8.55 -21.40 -0.75
N PRO A 186 -7.99 -22.03 0.29
CA PRO A 186 -8.41 -21.78 1.68
C PRO A 186 -8.19 -20.33 2.08
N MET A 187 -9.08 -19.79 2.92
CA MET A 187 -8.93 -18.39 3.40
C MET A 187 -7.60 -18.16 4.15
N SER A 188 -7.10 -19.15 4.88
CA SER A 188 -5.79 -19.08 5.56
C SER A 188 -4.64 -18.85 4.58
N ASP A 189 -4.70 -19.50 3.41
CA ASP A 189 -3.64 -19.43 2.39
C ASP A 189 -3.73 -18.10 1.63
N TYR A 190 -4.96 -17.64 1.34
CA TYR A 190 -5.18 -16.29 0.80
C TYR A 190 -4.62 -15.21 1.75
N MET A 191 -4.95 -15.27 3.05
CA MET A 191 -4.43 -14.32 4.04
C MET A 191 -2.91 -14.37 4.14
N LYS A 192 -2.29 -15.55 4.04
CA LYS A 192 -0.84 -15.70 3.96
C LYS A 192 -0.26 -15.01 2.72
N MET A 193 -0.86 -15.25 1.56
CA MET A 193 -0.42 -14.68 0.28
C MET A 193 -0.44 -13.15 0.32
N ILE A 194 -1.57 -12.53 0.72
CA ILE A 194 -1.65 -11.06 0.80
C ILE A 194 -0.75 -10.49 1.92
N GLY A 195 -0.52 -11.26 2.98
CA GLY A 195 0.46 -10.94 4.01
C GLY A 195 1.85 -10.77 3.41
N LEU A 196 2.30 -11.75 2.62
CA LEU A 196 3.61 -11.75 1.98
C LEU A 196 3.68 -10.76 0.80
N LYS A 197 2.70 -10.74 -0.10
CA LYS A 197 2.72 -9.89 -1.30
C LYS A 197 2.56 -8.39 -0.96
N THR A 198 1.75 -8.05 0.03
CA THR A 198 1.34 -6.66 0.28
C THR A 198 1.71 -6.15 1.68
N ALA A 199 1.34 -6.89 2.75
CA ALA A 199 1.39 -6.37 4.11
C ALA A 199 2.83 -6.22 4.63
N VAL A 200 3.74 -7.16 4.33
CA VAL A 200 5.13 -7.13 4.82
C VAL A 200 5.89 -5.87 4.39
N LEU A 201 5.65 -5.34 3.18
CA LEU A 201 6.34 -4.14 2.71
C LEU A 201 5.80 -2.86 3.40
N ILE A 202 4.53 -2.84 3.77
CA ILE A 202 3.93 -1.76 4.58
C ILE A 202 4.48 -1.85 6.01
N ALA A 203 4.56 -3.04 6.59
CA ALA A 203 5.16 -3.29 7.90
C ALA A 203 6.65 -2.91 7.95
N CYS A 204 7.40 -3.31 6.93
CA CYS A 204 8.81 -2.93 6.75
C CYS A 204 8.97 -1.41 6.74
N SER A 205 8.07 -0.69 6.07
CA SER A 205 8.12 0.78 5.99
C SER A 205 8.05 1.43 7.38
N ALA A 206 7.09 1.00 8.21
CA ALA A 206 6.94 1.50 9.57
C ALA A 206 8.15 1.18 10.46
N LYS A 207 8.57 -0.10 10.48
CA LYS A 207 9.70 -0.55 11.29
C LYS A 207 11.02 0.08 10.85
N MET A 208 11.23 0.27 9.55
CA MET A 208 12.43 0.91 9.02
C MET A 208 12.58 2.35 9.51
N GLY A 209 11.49 3.14 9.46
CA GLY A 209 11.49 4.49 9.99
C GLY A 209 11.85 4.54 11.48
N ALA A 210 11.28 3.64 12.27
CA ALA A 210 11.57 3.50 13.70
C ALA A 210 13.04 3.13 13.98
N LEU A 211 13.58 2.13 13.26
CA LEU A 211 14.98 1.68 13.41
C LEU A 211 15.97 2.80 13.10
N ILE A 212 15.75 3.53 11.99
CA ILE A 212 16.62 4.66 11.60
C ILE A 212 16.52 5.80 12.60
N ALA A 213 15.35 6.03 13.18
CA ALA A 213 15.15 7.04 14.23
C ALA A 213 15.77 6.66 15.58
N GLY A 214 16.20 5.40 15.77
CA GLY A 214 16.73 4.89 17.03
C GLY A 214 15.64 4.61 18.07
N ALA A 215 14.45 4.23 17.63
CA ALA A 215 13.34 3.85 18.50
C ALA A 215 13.70 2.63 19.36
N PRO A 216 13.07 2.44 20.55
CA PRO A 216 13.14 1.21 21.31
C PRO A 216 12.77 -0.01 20.44
N ALA A 217 13.41 -1.16 20.69
CA ALA A 217 13.16 -2.38 19.91
C ALA A 217 11.68 -2.84 19.98
N GLU A 218 11.04 -2.68 21.13
CA GLU A 218 9.62 -2.99 21.33
C GLU A 218 8.72 -2.08 20.51
N ASP A 219 9.00 -0.77 20.46
CA ASP A 219 8.25 0.18 19.63
C ASP A 219 8.43 -0.12 18.14
N ALA A 220 9.65 -0.46 17.70
CA ALA A 220 9.91 -0.85 16.32
C ALA A 220 9.12 -2.12 15.93
N GLU A 221 8.98 -3.09 16.84
CA GLU A 221 8.16 -4.29 16.61
C GLU A 221 6.66 -3.96 16.61
N ASN A 222 6.17 -3.12 17.52
CA ASN A 222 4.78 -2.67 17.52
C ASN A 222 4.44 -1.91 16.23
N LEU A 223 5.34 -1.07 15.72
CA LEU A 223 5.17 -0.39 14.43
C LEU A 223 5.17 -1.38 13.24
N TYR A 224 5.97 -2.46 13.30
CA TYR A 224 5.87 -3.53 12.31
C TYR A 224 4.48 -4.17 12.31
N ARG A 225 3.98 -4.56 13.49
CA ARG A 225 2.65 -5.18 13.65
C ARG A 225 1.52 -4.26 13.20
N PHE A 226 1.59 -2.99 13.60
CA PHE A 226 0.68 -1.97 13.10
C PHE A 226 0.65 -1.91 11.57
N GLY A 227 1.81 -1.84 10.92
CA GLY A 227 1.91 -1.79 9.47
C GLY A 227 1.44 -3.08 8.79
N TYR A 228 1.65 -4.23 9.41
CA TYR A 228 1.24 -5.53 8.88
C TYR A 228 -0.30 -5.67 8.88
N ASP A 229 -0.96 -5.42 10.00
CA ASP A 229 -2.42 -5.53 10.09
C ASP A 229 -3.12 -4.48 9.21
N LEU A 230 -2.59 -3.26 9.16
CA LEU A 230 -3.05 -2.26 8.20
C LEU A 230 -2.85 -2.68 6.74
N GLY A 231 -1.75 -3.37 6.44
CA GLY A 231 -1.47 -3.88 5.10
C GLY A 231 -2.46 -4.96 4.67
N LEU A 232 -2.83 -5.87 5.58
CA LEU A 232 -3.90 -6.85 5.36
C LEU A 232 -5.25 -6.16 5.12
N ALA A 233 -5.62 -5.23 6.02
CA ALA A 233 -6.87 -4.47 5.88
C ALA A 233 -6.93 -3.69 4.57
N PHE A 234 -5.81 -3.12 4.15
CA PHE A 234 -5.67 -2.39 2.90
C PHE A 234 -5.91 -3.28 1.67
N GLN A 235 -5.33 -4.50 1.63
CA GLN A 235 -5.53 -5.41 0.51
C GLN A 235 -6.98 -5.90 0.44
N ILE A 236 -7.58 -6.30 1.57
CA ILE A 236 -9.00 -6.69 1.61
C ILE A 236 -9.90 -5.52 1.16
N ALA A 237 -9.54 -4.28 1.54
CA ALA A 237 -10.27 -3.09 1.09
C ALA A 237 -10.11 -2.84 -0.41
N ASP A 238 -8.95 -3.13 -1.00
CA ASP A 238 -8.72 -3.01 -2.46
C ASP A 238 -9.59 -4.04 -3.22
N ASP A 239 -9.62 -5.29 -2.76
CA ASP A 239 -10.49 -6.35 -3.32
C ASP A 239 -11.99 -5.99 -3.19
N TRP A 240 -12.39 -5.41 -2.05
CA TRP A 240 -13.76 -4.94 -1.85
C TRP A 240 -14.12 -3.80 -2.80
N LEU A 241 -13.21 -2.83 -2.96
CA LEU A 241 -13.39 -1.67 -3.84
C LEU A 241 -13.43 -2.07 -5.32
N ASP A 242 -12.72 -3.11 -5.74
CA ASP A 242 -12.81 -3.63 -7.11
C ASP A 242 -14.22 -4.13 -7.44
N THR A 243 -14.98 -4.61 -6.45
CA THR A 243 -16.35 -5.11 -6.65
C THR A 243 -17.43 -4.06 -6.34
N TYR A 244 -17.26 -3.26 -5.28
CA TYR A 244 -18.30 -2.39 -4.71
C TYR A 244 -17.95 -0.90 -4.72
N GLY A 245 -16.76 -0.54 -5.19
CA GLY A 245 -16.30 0.84 -5.21
C GLY A 245 -17.05 1.72 -6.22
N ASP A 246 -16.86 3.03 -6.12
CA ASP A 246 -17.27 3.99 -7.15
C ASP A 246 -16.11 4.18 -8.14
N PRO A 247 -16.30 3.93 -9.45
CA PRO A 247 -15.26 4.11 -10.46
C PRO A 247 -14.64 5.51 -10.46
N ALA A 248 -15.45 6.54 -10.15
CA ALA A 248 -14.99 7.92 -10.09
C ALA A 248 -14.02 8.19 -8.93
N ILE A 249 -14.15 7.43 -7.83
CA ILE A 249 -13.30 7.55 -6.63
C ILE A 249 -12.12 6.58 -6.70
N PHE A 250 -12.38 5.35 -7.15
CA PHE A 250 -11.38 4.28 -7.22
C PHE A 250 -10.34 4.53 -8.33
N GLY A 251 -10.75 5.20 -9.42
CA GLY A 251 -9.85 5.55 -10.53
C GLY A 251 -9.49 4.39 -11.45
N LYS A 252 -10.23 3.26 -11.36
CA LYS A 252 -10.12 2.07 -12.21
C LYS A 252 -11.53 1.60 -12.60
N ALA A 253 -11.63 0.80 -13.66
CA ALA A 253 -12.84 0.03 -13.95
C ALA A 253 -13.10 -0.95 -12.80
N ILE A 254 -14.37 -1.16 -12.46
CA ILE A 254 -14.83 -2.07 -11.41
C ILE A 254 -15.02 -3.47 -11.99
N GLY A 255 -14.77 -4.50 -11.15
CA GLY A 255 -15.01 -5.90 -11.49
C GLY A 255 -13.85 -6.58 -12.20
N GLY A 256 -12.66 -5.97 -12.20
CA GLY A 256 -11.47 -6.57 -12.80
C GLY A 256 -11.15 -7.95 -12.22
N ASP A 257 -11.22 -8.09 -10.90
CA ASP A 257 -11.00 -9.35 -10.19
C ASP A 257 -12.05 -10.43 -10.60
N ILE A 258 -13.30 -10.03 -10.77
CA ILE A 258 -14.38 -10.93 -11.22
C ILE A 258 -14.13 -11.38 -12.66
N LEU A 259 -13.80 -10.46 -13.57
CA LEU A 259 -13.57 -10.77 -14.97
C LEU A 259 -12.42 -11.77 -15.16
N ASN A 260 -11.37 -11.64 -14.35
CA ASN A 260 -10.19 -12.50 -14.38
C ASN A 260 -10.29 -13.74 -13.48
N ASN A 261 -11.43 -13.96 -12.81
CA ASN A 261 -11.62 -15.03 -11.83
C ASN A 261 -10.53 -15.06 -10.75
N LYS A 262 -10.03 -13.87 -10.37
CA LYS A 262 -8.96 -13.72 -9.39
C LYS A 262 -9.42 -14.22 -8.02
N LYS A 263 -8.52 -14.94 -7.32
CA LYS A 263 -8.76 -15.42 -5.94
C LYS A 263 -8.66 -14.24 -4.96
N SER A 264 -9.56 -13.24 -5.12
CA SER A 264 -9.72 -12.14 -4.18
C SER A 264 -10.32 -12.63 -2.86
N TRP A 265 -10.30 -11.78 -1.82
CA TRP A 265 -10.93 -12.11 -0.53
C TRP A 265 -12.40 -12.49 -0.71
N LEU A 266 -13.13 -11.75 -1.56
CA LEU A 266 -14.56 -11.98 -1.80
C LEU A 266 -14.81 -13.33 -2.47
N LEU A 267 -14.08 -13.67 -3.53
CA LEU A 267 -14.25 -14.96 -4.21
C LEU A 267 -13.82 -16.11 -3.31
N THR A 268 -12.68 -15.99 -2.64
CA THR A 268 -12.18 -17.03 -1.72
C THR A 268 -13.21 -17.33 -0.61
N ARG A 269 -13.75 -16.28 0.02
CA ARG A 269 -14.75 -16.42 1.06
C ARG A 269 -16.07 -16.99 0.54
N ALA A 270 -16.51 -16.57 -0.64
CA ALA A 270 -17.73 -17.05 -1.25
C ALA A 270 -17.64 -18.53 -1.61
N LEU A 271 -16.50 -18.97 -2.17
CA LEU A 271 -16.26 -20.39 -2.48
C LEU A 271 -16.17 -21.25 -1.22
N GLU A 272 -15.57 -20.74 -0.14
CA GLU A 272 -15.52 -21.43 1.15
C GLU A 272 -16.92 -21.66 1.73
N LYS A 273 -17.85 -20.71 1.56
CA LYS A 273 -19.23 -20.80 2.07
C LYS A 273 -20.14 -21.66 1.21
N ALA A 274 -20.01 -21.64 -0.09
CA ALA A 274 -21.00 -22.20 -1.00
C ALA A 274 -20.49 -23.32 -1.93
N GLY A 275 -19.17 -23.54 -1.95
CA GLY A 275 -18.51 -24.50 -2.84
C GLY A 275 -18.35 -24.00 -4.27
N THR A 276 -17.45 -24.64 -5.02
CA THR A 276 -17.10 -24.27 -6.40
C THR A 276 -18.25 -24.51 -7.38
N GLU A 277 -19.09 -25.51 -7.16
CA GLU A 277 -20.21 -25.88 -8.06
C GLU A 277 -21.20 -24.72 -8.22
N ARG A 278 -21.51 -24.01 -7.13
CA ARG A 278 -22.44 -22.87 -7.15
C ARG A 278 -21.95 -21.72 -8.02
N PHE A 279 -20.65 -21.55 -8.12
CA PHE A 279 -20.00 -20.48 -8.88
C PHE A 279 -19.63 -20.86 -10.31
N ALA A 280 -19.59 -22.17 -10.62
CA ALA A 280 -19.06 -22.68 -11.88
C ALA A 280 -19.66 -22.00 -13.12
N ALA A 281 -20.99 -21.85 -13.16
CA ALA A 281 -21.67 -21.22 -14.29
C ALA A 281 -21.32 -19.73 -14.43
N ALA A 282 -21.29 -18.98 -13.34
CA ALA A 282 -20.96 -17.56 -13.36
C ALA A 282 -19.49 -17.30 -13.72
N LEU A 283 -18.57 -18.10 -13.18
CA LEU A 283 -17.13 -17.96 -13.46
C LEU A 283 -16.78 -18.35 -14.92
N ALA A 284 -17.55 -19.27 -15.53
CA ALA A 284 -17.36 -19.69 -16.92
C ALA A 284 -17.98 -18.74 -17.96
N MET A 285 -18.67 -17.67 -17.55
CA MET A 285 -19.26 -16.70 -18.47
C MET A 285 -18.19 -16.03 -19.34
N PRO A 286 -18.50 -15.79 -20.64
CA PRO A 286 -17.57 -15.12 -21.55
C PRO A 286 -17.37 -13.64 -21.17
N VAL A 287 -16.26 -13.06 -21.65
CA VAL A 287 -15.83 -11.66 -21.37
C VAL A 287 -15.36 -10.94 -22.63
N GLY A 288 -15.81 -11.38 -23.82
CA GLY A 288 -15.38 -10.84 -25.12
C GLY A 288 -15.99 -9.47 -25.47
N THR A 289 -17.24 -9.21 -25.02
CA THR A 289 -17.92 -7.94 -25.24
C THR A 289 -18.19 -7.23 -23.91
N ASP A 290 -18.54 -5.94 -23.96
CA ASP A 290 -18.84 -5.18 -22.75
C ASP A 290 -20.13 -5.69 -22.08
N GLU A 291 -21.13 -6.11 -22.86
CA GLU A 291 -22.35 -6.73 -22.34
C GLU A 291 -22.08 -8.06 -21.63
N GLU A 292 -21.17 -8.88 -22.15
CA GLU A 292 -20.74 -10.14 -21.52
C GLU A 292 -20.02 -9.87 -20.19
N LYS A 293 -19.11 -8.86 -20.17
CA LYS A 293 -18.42 -8.45 -18.94
C LYS A 293 -19.39 -7.97 -17.86
N GLU A 294 -20.35 -7.09 -18.22
CA GLU A 294 -21.38 -6.61 -17.31
C GLU A 294 -22.25 -7.75 -16.78
N ALA A 295 -22.65 -8.68 -17.63
CA ALA A 295 -23.44 -9.85 -17.24
C ALA A 295 -22.69 -10.74 -16.23
N LYS A 296 -21.39 -11.01 -16.47
CA LYS A 296 -20.55 -11.78 -15.56
C LYS A 296 -20.39 -11.09 -14.21
N ILE A 297 -20.07 -9.78 -14.21
CA ILE A 297 -19.95 -8.98 -12.98
C ILE A 297 -21.25 -9.04 -12.19
N ALA A 298 -22.40 -8.81 -12.84
CA ALA A 298 -23.71 -8.85 -12.19
C ALA A 298 -24.02 -10.22 -11.59
N ALA A 299 -23.75 -11.31 -12.32
CA ALA A 299 -23.99 -12.66 -11.84
C ALA A 299 -23.15 -13.02 -10.60
N VAL A 300 -21.85 -12.75 -10.64
CA VAL A 300 -20.94 -13.04 -9.50
C VAL A 300 -21.25 -12.14 -8.31
N LYS A 301 -21.49 -10.84 -8.55
CA LYS A 301 -21.86 -9.88 -7.50
C LYS A 301 -23.19 -10.28 -6.83
N GLY A 302 -24.17 -10.75 -7.58
CA GLY A 302 -25.42 -11.27 -7.02
C GLY A 302 -25.20 -12.45 -6.06
N LEU A 303 -24.30 -13.36 -6.39
CA LEU A 303 -23.90 -14.46 -5.49
C LEU A 303 -23.18 -13.94 -4.24
N TYR A 304 -22.33 -12.92 -4.36
CA TYR A 304 -21.67 -12.29 -3.22
C TYR A 304 -22.67 -11.60 -2.27
N GLU A 305 -23.71 -10.98 -2.83
CA GLU A 305 -24.77 -10.34 -2.05
C GLU A 305 -25.62 -11.36 -1.28
N GLU A 306 -26.03 -12.47 -1.96
CA GLU A 306 -26.76 -13.57 -1.31
C GLU A 306 -25.97 -14.20 -0.14
N LEU A 307 -24.65 -14.29 -0.27
CA LEU A 307 -23.75 -14.88 0.71
C LEU A 307 -23.27 -13.86 1.75
N GLU A 308 -23.60 -12.58 1.60
CA GLU A 308 -23.19 -11.44 2.45
C GLU A 308 -21.67 -11.28 2.61
N VAL A 309 -20.86 -11.78 1.66
CA VAL A 309 -19.40 -11.74 1.77
C VAL A 309 -18.84 -10.31 1.77
N GLY A 310 -19.52 -9.38 1.11
CA GLY A 310 -19.13 -7.96 1.15
C GLY A 310 -19.21 -7.35 2.56
N LYS A 311 -20.21 -7.76 3.36
CA LYS A 311 -20.33 -7.34 4.76
C LYS A 311 -19.26 -7.99 5.66
N GLU A 312 -18.95 -9.26 5.40
CA GLU A 312 -17.90 -9.98 6.12
C GLU A 312 -16.52 -9.38 5.83
N ALA A 313 -16.24 -8.98 4.58
CA ALA A 313 -15.01 -8.27 4.23
C ALA A 313 -14.89 -6.95 5.01
N MET A 314 -15.97 -6.17 5.07
CA MET A 314 -16.00 -4.93 5.84
C MET A 314 -15.74 -5.14 7.33
N TYR A 315 -16.31 -6.21 7.91
CA TYR A 315 -16.05 -6.58 9.30
C TYR A 315 -14.57 -6.95 9.52
N GLU A 316 -13.98 -7.77 8.63
CA GLU A 316 -12.58 -8.17 8.76
C GLU A 316 -11.63 -6.96 8.62
N ILE A 317 -11.92 -6.02 7.70
CA ILE A 317 -11.17 -4.77 7.58
C ILE A 317 -11.22 -3.96 8.88
N GLN A 318 -12.40 -3.82 9.50
CA GLN A 318 -12.54 -3.08 10.76
C GLN A 318 -11.82 -3.76 11.91
N LYS A 319 -11.88 -5.09 11.98
CA LYS A 319 -11.18 -5.89 12.98
C LYS A 319 -9.67 -5.70 12.87
N LEU A 320 -9.09 -5.85 11.67
CA LEU A 320 -7.67 -5.64 11.42
C LEU A 320 -7.24 -4.19 11.72
N HIS A 321 -8.06 -3.21 11.36
CA HIS A 321 -7.82 -1.82 11.75
C HIS A 321 -7.76 -1.65 13.27
N SER A 322 -8.72 -2.22 13.99
CA SER A 322 -8.74 -2.15 15.46
C SER A 322 -7.52 -2.81 16.09
N GLN A 323 -7.10 -3.98 15.59
CA GLN A 323 -5.89 -4.67 16.02
C GLN A 323 -4.63 -3.81 15.75
N ALA A 324 -4.55 -3.17 14.58
CA ALA A 324 -3.46 -2.25 14.28
C ALA A 324 -3.41 -1.09 15.30
N MET A 325 -4.56 -0.54 15.70
CA MET A 325 -4.60 0.54 16.70
C MET A 325 -4.15 0.10 18.09
N GLU A 326 -4.38 -1.17 18.49
CA GLU A 326 -3.86 -1.70 19.75
C GLU A 326 -2.32 -1.65 19.82
N TYR A 327 -1.62 -1.81 18.69
CA TYR A 327 -0.16 -1.66 18.66
C TYR A 327 0.27 -0.20 18.80
N VAL A 328 -0.51 0.75 18.29
CA VAL A 328 -0.27 2.18 18.50
C VAL A 328 -0.41 2.55 19.99
N ASP A 329 -1.42 2.00 20.67
CA ASP A 329 -1.64 2.24 22.10
C ASP A 329 -0.51 1.66 23.00
N ARG A 330 0.22 0.64 22.52
CA ARG A 330 1.38 0.07 23.23
C ARG A 330 2.65 0.90 23.07
N LEU A 331 2.70 1.81 22.09
CA LEU A 331 3.85 2.70 21.92
C LEU A 331 3.94 3.66 23.11
N ASN A 332 5.11 3.77 23.70
CA ASN A 332 5.35 4.69 24.81
C ASN A 332 5.51 6.14 24.30
N LEU A 333 4.49 6.62 23.58
CA LEU A 333 4.44 7.93 22.96
C LEU A 333 3.34 8.79 23.58
N GLY A 334 3.58 10.12 23.65
CA GLY A 334 2.49 11.04 24.01
C GLY A 334 1.36 11.01 22.96
N LYS A 335 0.11 11.23 23.41
CA LYS A 335 -1.09 11.24 22.57
C LYS A 335 -0.94 12.04 21.26
N PHE A 336 -0.16 13.09 21.29
CA PHE A 336 0.13 13.91 20.11
C PHE A 336 0.82 13.09 19.00
N LYS A 337 1.87 12.33 19.34
CA LYS A 337 2.63 11.56 18.33
C LYS A 337 1.86 10.35 17.82
N SER A 338 1.08 9.67 18.68
CA SER A 338 0.25 8.54 18.26
C SER A 338 -0.86 8.94 17.27
N GLU A 339 -1.38 10.16 17.36
CA GLU A 339 -2.40 10.69 16.45
C GLU A 339 -1.95 10.71 14.97
N LEU A 340 -0.65 10.85 14.69
CA LEU A 340 -0.13 10.76 13.32
C LEU A 340 -0.36 9.39 12.69
N LEU A 341 -0.25 8.33 13.49
CA LEU A 341 -0.51 6.96 13.03
C LEU A 341 -2.01 6.71 12.82
N HIS A 342 -2.88 7.24 13.70
CA HIS A 342 -4.33 7.17 13.49
C HIS A 342 -4.73 7.84 12.18
N ARG A 343 -4.25 9.05 11.92
CA ARG A 343 -4.51 9.78 10.67
C ARG A 343 -3.95 9.07 9.45
N TYR A 344 -2.78 8.44 9.58
CA TYR A 344 -2.24 7.62 8.50
C TYR A 344 -3.15 6.43 8.21
N ALA A 345 -3.64 5.73 9.22
CA ALA A 345 -4.55 4.60 9.07
C ALA A 345 -5.87 5.04 8.41
N ASP A 346 -6.45 6.16 8.86
CA ASP A 346 -7.66 6.74 8.27
C ASP A 346 -7.45 7.14 6.80
N MET A 347 -6.33 7.75 6.46
CA MET A 347 -5.96 8.08 5.08
C MET A 347 -5.84 6.82 4.21
N LEU A 348 -5.23 5.75 4.75
CA LEU A 348 -5.00 4.51 4.01
C LEU A 348 -6.31 3.78 3.70
N LEU A 349 -7.20 3.68 4.68
CA LEU A 349 -8.47 2.95 4.59
C LEU A 349 -9.66 3.84 4.23
N GLY A 350 -9.55 5.17 4.38
CA GLY A 350 -10.61 6.15 4.15
C GLY A 350 -11.02 6.38 2.70
N ARG A 351 -10.55 5.57 1.75
CA ARG A 351 -10.83 5.65 0.30
C ARG A 351 -12.30 5.36 -0.08
N ARG A 352 -13.18 5.31 0.90
CA ARG A 352 -14.60 4.92 0.74
C ARG A 352 -15.55 6.08 0.53
N LYS A 353 -15.02 7.32 0.56
CA LYS A 353 -15.83 8.54 0.41
C LYS A 353 -15.44 9.30 -0.84
#